data_698a68a8e694f160755d045bbc660aea
#
_entry.id   698a68a8e694f160755d045bbc660aea
#
_cell.length_a   1.000
_cell.length_b   1.000
_cell.length_c   1.000
_cell.angle_alpha   90.00
_cell.angle_beta   90.00
_cell.angle_gamma   90.00
#
_symmetry.space_group_name_H-M   'P 1'
#
loop_
_entity.id
_entity.type
_entity.pdbx_description
1 polymer ?
#
loop_
_entity_poly.entity_id
_entity_poly.type
_entity_poly.pdbx_seq_one_letter_code
_entity_poly.pdbx_strand_id
1 'polypeptide(L)'
;LFPTRRSSDLGAHKIDAGTMQVGAMTAFITYAMMIVMSFLMLTMMSIMLPRAAVAADRIDEVVQTESSIHDAKEPEKVTTHNGVVKFSHVNFKYPGAEEDVLHDIDFTAEPGQTTAIIGSTGCGKSTLVNLIPRLYDVTDGSITLDGKDIRNITMSDLRDEIGFVPQKGVLFSGTIASNL
;
A
#
# COMPACT_ATOMS: atom_id res chain seq x y z
N LEU A 1 12.67 -52.46 14.33
CA LEU A 1 13.09 -52.70 15.74
C LEU A 1 13.49 -51.32 16.30
N PHE A 2 12.59 -50.68 17.00
CA PHE A 2 12.80 -49.35 17.53
C PHE A 2 13.83 -49.36 18.67
N PRO A 3 14.85 -48.48 18.66
CA PRO A 3 15.89 -48.43 19.69
C PRO A 3 15.33 -48.13 21.10
N THR A 4 14.13 -47.54 21.20
CA THR A 4 13.44 -47.22 22.44
C THR A 4 13.03 -48.46 23.27
N ARG A 5 12.72 -49.60 22.63
CA ARG A 5 12.40 -50.84 23.33
C ARG A 5 13.59 -51.44 24.06
N ARG A 6 14.77 -51.43 23.45
CA ARG A 6 16.01 -51.92 24.07
C ARG A 6 16.46 -51.09 25.26
N SER A 7 16.32 -49.78 25.19
CA SER A 7 16.72 -48.90 26.29
C SER A 7 15.76 -48.96 27.49
N SER A 8 14.45 -49.15 27.26
CA SER A 8 13.48 -49.38 28.33
C SER A 8 13.66 -50.75 29.00
N ASP A 9 13.92 -51.80 28.23
CA ASP A 9 14.18 -53.16 28.73
C ASP A 9 15.45 -53.18 29.56
N LEU A 10 16.53 -52.54 29.12
CA LEU A 10 17.80 -52.40 29.84
C LEU A 10 17.62 -51.56 31.13
N GLY A 11 16.81 -50.52 31.08
CA GLY A 11 16.44 -49.72 32.24
C GLY A 11 15.70 -50.53 33.27
N ALA A 12 14.70 -51.32 32.86
CA ALA A 12 13.94 -52.19 33.74
C ALA A 12 14.82 -53.24 34.43
N HIS A 13 15.72 -53.89 33.70
CA HIS A 13 16.69 -54.84 34.27
C HIS A 13 17.65 -54.21 35.29
N LYS A 14 18.09 -52.96 35.05
CA LYS A 14 18.94 -52.21 36.02
C LYS A 14 18.20 -51.77 37.25
N ILE A 15 16.92 -51.50 37.16
CA ILE A 15 16.07 -51.17 38.30
C ILE A 15 15.84 -52.42 39.14
N ASP A 16 15.53 -53.55 38.52
CA ASP A 16 15.34 -54.86 39.16
C ASP A 16 16.61 -55.33 39.87
N ALA A 17 17.78 -55.08 39.27
CA ALA A 17 19.09 -55.31 39.86
C ALA A 17 19.50 -54.28 40.94
N GLY A 18 18.68 -53.30 41.26
CA GLY A 18 18.96 -52.25 42.25
C GLY A 18 20.07 -51.25 41.86
N THR A 19 20.53 -51.24 40.61
CA THR A 19 21.62 -50.39 40.14
C THR A 19 21.17 -49.08 39.52
N MET A 20 19.83 -48.85 39.35
CA MET A 20 19.24 -47.66 38.81
C MET A 20 17.92 -47.34 39.50
N GLN A 21 17.69 -46.04 39.79
CA GLN A 21 16.42 -45.58 40.37
C GLN A 21 15.36 -45.36 39.26
N VAL A 22 14.09 -45.62 39.57
CA VAL A 22 12.96 -45.43 38.66
C VAL A 22 12.92 -43.98 38.12
N GLY A 23 13.21 -42.99 39.01
CA GLY A 23 13.25 -41.58 38.65
C GLY A 23 14.30 -41.27 37.56
N ALA A 24 15.46 -41.92 37.55
CA ALA A 24 16.49 -41.72 36.54
C ALA A 24 16.04 -42.24 35.17
N MET A 25 15.32 -43.35 35.12
CA MET A 25 14.76 -43.90 33.87
C MET A 25 13.66 -42.97 33.31
N THR A 26 12.77 -42.47 34.18
CA THR A 26 11.73 -41.50 33.78
C THR A 26 12.36 -40.22 33.25
N ALA A 27 13.38 -39.68 33.93
CA ALA A 27 14.10 -38.47 33.49
C ALA A 27 14.76 -38.71 32.12
N PHE A 28 15.39 -39.87 31.89
CA PHE A 28 15.99 -40.21 30.59
C PHE A 28 14.98 -40.19 29.44
N ILE A 29 13.79 -40.80 29.67
CA ILE A 29 12.72 -40.83 28.66
C ILE A 29 12.22 -39.43 28.40
N THR A 30 12.01 -38.63 29.45
CA THR A 30 11.55 -37.24 29.33
C THR A 30 12.54 -36.37 28.55
N TYR A 31 13.83 -36.47 28.86
CA TYR A 31 14.86 -35.72 28.12
C TYR A 31 14.98 -36.18 26.68
N ALA A 32 14.88 -37.47 26.39
CA ALA A 32 14.87 -37.97 25.02
C ALA A 32 13.69 -37.37 24.21
N MET A 33 12.50 -37.30 24.80
CA MET A 33 11.35 -36.69 24.18
C MET A 33 11.54 -35.18 24.00
N MET A 34 12.12 -34.49 24.97
CA MET A 34 12.42 -33.02 24.85
C MET A 34 13.40 -32.76 23.70
N ILE A 35 14.41 -33.61 23.53
CA ILE A 35 15.37 -33.46 22.43
C ILE A 35 14.65 -33.60 21.08
N VAL A 36 13.81 -34.64 20.92
CA VAL A 36 13.05 -34.85 19.67
C VAL A 36 12.12 -33.64 19.39
N MET A 37 11.40 -33.16 20.42
CA MET A 37 10.54 -31.98 20.26
C MET A 37 11.32 -30.70 19.89
N SER A 38 12.52 -30.53 20.46
CA SER A 38 13.39 -29.38 20.12
C SER A 38 13.83 -29.42 18.65
N PHE A 39 14.18 -30.58 18.12
CA PHE A 39 14.52 -30.72 16.69
C PHE A 39 13.32 -30.47 15.79
N LEU A 40 12.13 -30.94 16.15
CA LEU A 40 10.90 -30.62 15.40
C LEU A 40 10.63 -29.13 15.39
N MET A 41 10.81 -28.47 16.52
CA MET A 41 10.60 -27.01 16.63
C MET A 41 11.61 -26.22 15.77
N LEU A 42 12.89 -26.63 15.79
CA LEU A 42 13.91 -26.03 14.91
C LEU A 42 13.58 -26.20 13.44
N THR A 43 13.09 -27.38 13.06
CA THR A 43 12.67 -27.65 11.67
C THR A 43 11.49 -26.74 11.25
N MET A 44 10.49 -26.57 12.12
CA MET A 44 9.38 -25.65 11.87
C MET A 44 9.85 -24.21 11.74
N MET A 45 10.74 -23.75 12.62
CA MET A 45 11.32 -22.41 12.55
C MET A 45 12.07 -22.17 11.24
N SER A 46 12.83 -23.15 10.77
CA SER A 46 13.58 -23.06 9.50
C SER A 46 12.67 -22.86 8.28
N ILE A 47 11.42 -23.29 8.35
CA ILE A 47 10.42 -23.10 7.28
C ILE A 47 9.65 -21.78 7.48
N MET A 48 9.29 -21.45 8.71
CA MET A 48 8.49 -20.28 9.01
C MET A 48 9.27 -18.98 8.87
N LEU A 49 10.54 -18.95 9.28
CA LEU A 49 11.36 -17.74 9.31
C LEU A 49 11.52 -17.09 7.92
N PRO A 50 11.89 -17.84 6.86
CA PRO A 50 11.97 -17.26 5.52
C PRO A 50 10.63 -16.74 4.98
N ARG A 51 9.52 -17.44 5.29
CA ARG A 51 8.19 -16.97 4.89
C ARG A 51 7.80 -15.68 5.61
N ALA A 52 8.10 -15.58 6.89
CA ALA A 52 7.84 -14.37 7.66
C ALA A 52 8.70 -13.19 7.17
N ALA A 53 9.98 -13.44 6.82
CA ALA A 53 10.85 -12.43 6.25
C ALA A 53 10.29 -11.85 4.94
N VAL A 54 9.91 -12.71 3.99
CA VAL A 54 9.33 -12.27 2.71
C VAL A 54 8.01 -11.51 2.91
N ALA A 55 7.19 -11.93 3.88
CA ALA A 55 5.96 -11.20 4.19
C ALA A 55 6.25 -9.82 4.81
N ALA A 56 7.24 -9.74 5.69
CA ALA A 56 7.70 -8.49 6.29
C ALA A 56 8.25 -7.53 5.22
N ASP A 57 9.08 -8.01 4.30
CA ASP A 57 9.62 -7.19 3.20
C ASP A 57 8.51 -6.58 2.34
N ARG A 58 7.47 -7.35 2.01
CA ARG A 58 6.32 -6.84 1.23
C ARG A 58 5.50 -5.80 1.99
N ILE A 59 5.36 -5.97 3.29
CA ILE A 59 4.67 -4.98 4.14
C ILE A 59 5.52 -3.71 4.23
N ASP A 60 6.82 -3.87 4.42
CA ASP A 60 7.76 -2.76 4.52
C ASP A 60 7.78 -1.94 3.23
N GLU A 61 7.79 -2.58 2.05
CA GLU A 61 7.70 -1.91 0.75
C GLU A 61 6.47 -0.98 0.66
N VAL A 62 5.31 -1.44 1.14
CA VAL A 62 4.09 -0.61 1.15
C VAL A 62 4.17 0.50 2.18
N VAL A 63 4.69 0.22 3.37
CA VAL A 63 4.82 1.21 4.45
C VAL A 63 5.84 2.30 4.12
N GLN A 64 6.92 1.93 3.42
CA GLN A 64 7.98 2.85 2.99
C GLN A 64 7.60 3.64 1.73
N THR A 65 6.49 3.29 1.06
CA THR A 65 6.05 4.00 -0.14
C THR A 65 5.57 5.40 0.24
N GLU A 66 6.33 6.39 -0.16
CA GLU A 66 5.95 7.79 0.01
C GLU A 66 5.02 8.24 -1.12
N SER A 67 4.11 9.15 -0.82
CA SER A 67 3.26 9.77 -1.83
C SER A 67 4.14 10.58 -2.80
N SER A 68 3.90 10.45 -4.09
CA SER A 68 4.59 11.25 -5.11
C SER A 68 4.14 12.71 -5.15
N ILE A 69 2.97 13.01 -4.56
CA ILE A 69 2.38 14.34 -4.53
C ILE A 69 2.40 14.82 -3.08
N HIS A 70 3.05 15.97 -2.87
CA HIS A 70 3.16 16.63 -1.58
C HIS A 70 2.63 18.06 -1.67
N ASP A 71 2.13 18.56 -0.55
CA ASP A 71 1.80 19.99 -0.45
C ASP A 71 3.06 20.85 -0.57
N ALA A 72 2.88 22.06 -1.08
CA ALA A 72 3.95 23.05 -1.13
C ALA A 72 4.45 23.35 0.30
N LYS A 73 5.74 23.63 0.45
CA LYS A 73 6.33 24.01 1.76
C LYS A 73 5.73 25.30 2.31
N GLU A 74 5.40 26.21 1.42
CA GLU A 74 4.73 27.49 1.73
C GLU A 74 3.49 27.61 0.83
N PRO A 75 2.36 27.01 1.22
CA PRO A 75 1.18 26.98 0.39
C PRO A 75 0.51 28.37 0.31
N GLU A 76 0.05 28.69 -0.87
CA GLU A 76 -0.78 29.87 -1.12
C GLU A 76 -2.23 29.60 -0.70
N LYS A 77 -2.83 30.52 0.04
CA LYS A 77 -4.25 30.41 0.39
C LYS A 77 -5.13 30.79 -0.80
N VAL A 78 -6.17 30.01 -1.06
CA VAL A 78 -7.21 30.38 -2.00
C VAL A 78 -7.99 31.58 -1.40
N THR A 79 -7.94 32.70 -2.07
CA THR A 79 -8.60 33.97 -1.62
C THR A 79 -9.70 34.39 -2.56
N THR A 80 -9.77 33.82 -3.73
CA THR A 80 -10.79 34.07 -4.76
C THR A 80 -11.44 32.73 -5.10
N HIS A 81 -12.75 32.73 -5.22
CA HIS A 81 -13.58 31.55 -5.45
C HIS A 81 -14.41 31.72 -6.72
N ASN A 82 -13.78 32.18 -7.81
CA ASN A 82 -14.46 32.41 -9.10
C ASN A 82 -14.60 31.08 -9.86
N GLY A 83 -13.68 30.15 -9.69
CA GLY A 83 -13.67 28.84 -10.35
C GLY A 83 -13.12 28.88 -11.78
N VAL A 84 -12.22 29.81 -12.09
CA VAL A 84 -11.50 29.85 -13.38
C VAL A 84 -10.41 28.80 -13.38
N VAL A 85 -10.53 27.80 -14.24
CA VAL A 85 -9.49 26.77 -14.44
C VAL A 85 -8.78 27.02 -15.76
N LYS A 86 -7.46 27.19 -15.71
CA LYS A 86 -6.64 27.39 -16.90
C LYS A 86 -5.54 26.33 -17.01
N PHE A 87 -5.45 25.71 -18.16
CA PHE A 87 -4.34 24.88 -18.58
C PHE A 87 -3.42 25.73 -19.46
N SER A 88 -2.11 25.66 -19.21
CA SER A 88 -1.10 26.40 -19.98
C SER A 88 0.01 25.46 -20.40
N HIS A 89 0.05 25.13 -21.70
CA HIS A 89 1.03 24.25 -22.32
C HIS A 89 1.27 22.93 -21.56
N VAL A 90 0.18 22.28 -21.11
CA VAL A 90 0.26 21.11 -20.25
C VAL A 90 0.61 19.86 -21.05
N ASN A 91 1.72 19.23 -20.66
CA ASN A 91 2.07 17.88 -21.03
C ASN A 91 1.94 16.94 -19.85
N PHE A 92 1.50 15.73 -20.10
CA PHE A 92 1.37 14.74 -19.02
C PHE A 92 1.71 13.33 -19.48
N LYS A 93 2.51 12.68 -18.65
CA LYS A 93 2.91 11.29 -18.77
C LYS A 93 2.69 10.55 -17.45
N TYR A 94 2.13 9.34 -17.51
CA TYR A 94 2.02 8.51 -16.31
C TYR A 94 3.39 8.04 -15.83
N PRO A 95 3.60 7.87 -14.52
CA PRO A 95 4.83 7.29 -13.99
C PRO A 95 5.15 5.94 -14.64
N GLY A 96 6.36 5.80 -15.18
CA GLY A 96 6.81 4.59 -15.87
C GLY A 96 6.34 4.43 -17.33
N ALA A 97 5.54 5.35 -17.88
CA ALA A 97 5.22 5.36 -19.30
C ALA A 97 6.38 5.93 -20.13
N GLU A 98 6.50 5.52 -21.39
CA GLU A 98 7.52 6.05 -22.33
C GLU A 98 7.02 7.30 -23.04
N GLU A 99 5.72 7.37 -23.35
CA GLU A 99 5.11 8.45 -24.13
C GLU A 99 4.15 9.29 -23.30
N ASP A 100 4.01 10.55 -23.68
CA ASP A 100 3.04 11.47 -23.11
C ASP A 100 1.62 11.08 -23.54
N VAL A 101 0.66 11.21 -22.62
CA VAL A 101 -0.78 10.99 -22.87
C VAL A 101 -1.46 12.30 -23.27
N LEU A 102 -0.96 13.42 -22.78
CA LEU A 102 -1.43 14.76 -23.12
C LEU A 102 -0.26 15.58 -23.65
N HIS A 103 -0.49 16.28 -24.74
CA HIS A 103 0.50 17.08 -25.44
C HIS A 103 0.00 18.50 -25.62
N ASP A 104 0.73 19.46 -25.10
CA ASP A 104 0.52 20.91 -25.28
C ASP A 104 -0.94 21.36 -25.14
N ILE A 105 -1.56 20.94 -24.04
CA ILE A 105 -2.95 21.29 -23.75
C ILE A 105 -3.01 22.72 -23.25
N ASP A 106 -3.74 23.57 -23.96
CA ASP A 106 -3.96 24.98 -23.59
C ASP A 106 -5.44 25.34 -23.75
N PHE A 107 -6.11 25.68 -22.68
CA PHE A 107 -7.48 26.20 -22.65
C PHE A 107 -7.82 26.84 -21.31
N THR A 108 -8.90 27.62 -21.30
CA THR A 108 -9.46 28.20 -20.08
C THR A 108 -10.94 27.81 -19.96
N ALA A 109 -11.32 27.30 -18.79
CA ALA A 109 -12.72 27.10 -18.41
C ALA A 109 -13.16 28.27 -17.53
N GLU A 110 -14.14 29.02 -18.01
CA GLU A 110 -14.65 30.24 -17.35
C GLU A 110 -15.80 29.89 -16.40
N PRO A 111 -16.01 30.68 -15.35
CA PRO A 111 -17.10 30.50 -14.39
C PRO A 111 -18.46 30.58 -15.07
N GLY A 112 -19.41 29.76 -14.64
CA GLY A 112 -20.76 29.68 -15.18
C GLY A 112 -20.88 29.07 -16.56
N GLN A 113 -19.79 28.58 -17.15
CA GLN A 113 -19.77 27.88 -18.44
C GLN A 113 -19.64 26.39 -18.26
N THR A 114 -20.14 25.63 -19.23
CA THR A 114 -19.92 24.19 -19.34
C THR A 114 -18.87 23.92 -20.42
N THR A 115 -17.70 23.41 -20.02
CA THR A 115 -16.66 22.98 -20.93
C THR A 115 -16.81 21.50 -21.20
N ALA A 116 -17.05 21.10 -22.45
CA ALA A 116 -17.17 19.71 -22.87
C ALA A 116 -15.86 19.22 -23.51
N ILE A 117 -15.31 18.13 -22.97
CA ILE A 117 -14.12 17.46 -23.50
C ILE A 117 -14.56 16.24 -24.31
N ILE A 118 -14.42 16.30 -25.63
CA ILE A 118 -14.84 15.26 -26.58
C ILE A 118 -13.63 14.66 -27.28
N GLY A 119 -13.75 13.37 -27.63
CA GLY A 119 -12.72 12.63 -28.35
C GLY A 119 -12.95 11.10 -28.27
N SER A 120 -12.14 10.36 -29.01
CA SER A 120 -12.19 8.89 -29.06
C SER A 120 -11.85 8.26 -27.68
N THR A 121 -12.15 6.96 -27.54
CA THR A 121 -11.72 6.21 -26.36
C THR A 121 -10.19 6.14 -26.33
N GLY A 122 -9.61 6.41 -25.17
CA GLY A 122 -8.15 6.38 -24.96
C GLY A 122 -7.41 7.70 -25.28
N CYS A 123 -8.08 8.77 -25.76
CA CYS A 123 -7.43 10.04 -26.07
C CYS A 123 -7.09 10.94 -24.85
N GLY A 124 -7.13 10.43 -23.62
CA GLY A 124 -6.70 11.17 -22.44
C GLY A 124 -7.76 12.03 -21.73
N LYS A 125 -9.07 11.97 -22.09
CA LYS A 125 -10.13 12.78 -21.44
C LYS A 125 -10.18 12.63 -19.92
N SER A 126 -10.21 11.40 -19.45
CA SER A 126 -10.24 11.12 -18.01
C SER A 126 -8.93 11.53 -17.33
N THR A 127 -7.81 11.41 -18.02
CA THR A 127 -6.51 11.88 -17.56
C THR A 127 -6.53 13.38 -17.34
N LEU A 128 -7.01 14.14 -18.32
CA LEU A 128 -7.09 15.59 -18.24
C LEU A 128 -7.96 16.06 -17.07
N VAL A 129 -9.15 15.45 -16.89
CA VAL A 129 -10.05 15.79 -15.77
C VAL A 129 -9.40 15.43 -14.42
N ASN A 130 -8.65 14.33 -14.34
CA ASN A 130 -7.97 13.89 -13.11
C ASN A 130 -6.80 14.80 -12.69
N LEU A 131 -6.27 15.62 -13.60
CA LEU A 131 -5.23 16.59 -13.27
C LEU A 131 -5.77 17.79 -12.49
N ILE A 132 -7.05 18.16 -12.66
CA ILE A 132 -7.65 19.32 -11.99
C ILE A 132 -7.66 19.14 -10.45
N PRO A 133 -8.16 18.02 -9.86
CA PRO A 133 -8.08 17.78 -8.42
C PRO A 133 -6.69 17.33 -7.95
N ARG A 134 -5.67 17.47 -8.81
CA ARG A 134 -4.29 17.10 -8.55
C ARG A 134 -4.15 15.65 -8.07
N LEU A 135 -4.77 14.70 -8.82
CA LEU A 135 -4.50 13.27 -8.61
C LEU A 135 -3.14 12.85 -9.19
N TYR A 136 -2.62 13.67 -10.10
CA TYR A 136 -1.26 13.59 -10.67
C TYR A 136 -0.75 15.01 -10.88
N ASP A 137 0.55 15.22 -10.77
CA ASP A 137 1.19 16.47 -11.19
C ASP A 137 1.52 16.40 -12.67
N VAL A 138 1.42 17.54 -13.34
CA VAL A 138 1.76 17.66 -14.77
C VAL A 138 3.25 17.45 -14.99
N THR A 139 3.62 16.87 -16.13
CA THR A 139 5.03 16.65 -16.50
C THR A 139 5.68 17.97 -16.93
N ASP A 140 4.92 18.80 -17.66
CA ASP A 140 5.36 20.12 -18.11
C ASP A 140 4.15 21.06 -18.22
N GLY A 141 4.39 22.35 -18.20
CA GLY A 141 3.34 23.36 -18.18
C GLY A 141 2.76 23.58 -16.76
N SER A 142 1.58 24.18 -16.71
CA SER A 142 0.90 24.49 -15.45
C SER A 142 -0.62 24.47 -15.56
N ILE A 143 -1.27 24.13 -14.45
CA ILE A 143 -2.71 24.26 -14.26
C ILE A 143 -2.94 25.27 -13.15
N THR A 144 -3.78 26.26 -13.40
CA THR A 144 -4.10 27.26 -12.39
C THR A 144 -5.59 27.25 -12.06
N LEU A 145 -5.91 27.48 -10.77
CA LEU A 145 -7.24 27.77 -10.26
C LEU A 145 -7.25 29.22 -9.79
N ASP A 146 -8.11 30.04 -10.38
CA ASP A 146 -8.21 31.49 -10.11
C ASP A 146 -6.85 32.21 -10.19
N GLY A 147 -6.02 31.80 -11.16
CA GLY A 147 -4.69 32.37 -11.42
C GLY A 147 -3.57 31.82 -10.55
N LYS A 148 -3.84 30.93 -9.60
CA LYS A 148 -2.83 30.28 -8.75
C LYS A 148 -2.54 28.88 -9.26
N ASP A 149 -1.26 28.53 -9.34
CA ASP A 149 -0.85 27.16 -9.70
C ASP A 149 -1.34 26.17 -8.64
N ILE A 150 -2.03 25.11 -9.06
CA ILE A 150 -2.57 24.10 -8.16
C ILE A 150 -1.49 23.37 -7.34
N ARG A 151 -0.23 23.41 -7.79
CA ARG A 151 0.92 22.85 -7.04
C ARG A 151 1.30 23.71 -5.83
N ASN A 152 0.94 24.97 -5.83
CA ASN A 152 1.21 25.92 -4.74
C ASN A 152 0.07 26.01 -3.72
N ILE A 153 -1.07 25.37 -3.99
CA ILE A 153 -2.23 25.30 -3.08
C ILE A 153 -2.15 23.98 -2.30
N THR A 154 -2.63 23.95 -1.04
CA THR A 154 -2.75 22.67 -0.33
C THR A 154 -3.77 21.76 -1.03
N MET A 155 -3.54 20.46 -1.02
CA MET A 155 -4.50 19.51 -1.63
C MET A 155 -5.89 19.57 -0.99
N SER A 156 -5.96 19.91 0.30
CA SER A 156 -7.23 20.09 1.00
C SER A 156 -7.97 21.31 0.43
N ASP A 157 -7.33 22.49 0.42
CA ASP A 157 -7.96 23.72 -0.06
C ASP A 157 -8.35 23.61 -1.54
N LEU A 158 -7.50 22.99 -2.37
CA LEU A 158 -7.80 22.75 -3.78
C LEU A 158 -9.05 21.88 -3.97
N ARG A 159 -9.14 20.77 -3.23
CA ARG A 159 -10.25 19.82 -3.38
C ARG A 159 -11.56 20.31 -2.76
N ASP A 160 -11.49 21.16 -1.77
CA ASP A 160 -12.68 21.81 -1.19
C ASP A 160 -13.38 22.73 -2.20
N GLU A 161 -12.65 23.24 -3.21
CA GLU A 161 -13.21 24.04 -4.31
C GLU A 161 -13.80 23.19 -5.45
N ILE A 162 -13.62 21.87 -5.45
CA ILE A 162 -13.91 21.00 -6.60
C ILE A 162 -14.94 19.95 -6.23
N GLY A 163 -16.11 19.98 -6.86
CA GLY A 163 -17.04 18.86 -6.88
C GLY A 163 -16.62 17.84 -7.94
N PHE A 164 -16.04 16.69 -7.56
CA PHE A 164 -15.57 15.68 -8.48
C PHE A 164 -16.49 14.46 -8.53
N VAL A 165 -16.98 14.11 -9.73
CA VAL A 165 -17.78 12.89 -9.95
C VAL A 165 -16.97 11.91 -10.79
N PRO A 166 -16.47 10.81 -10.21
CA PRO A 166 -15.68 9.83 -10.94
C PRO A 166 -16.54 9.01 -11.90
N GLN A 167 -15.94 8.51 -12.99
CA GLN A 167 -16.62 7.68 -13.98
C GLN A 167 -17.15 6.36 -13.38
N LYS A 168 -16.45 5.80 -12.38
CA LYS A 168 -16.89 4.65 -11.59
C LYS A 168 -17.04 5.09 -10.14
N GLY A 169 -18.28 5.31 -9.70
CA GLY A 169 -18.58 5.52 -8.29
C GLY A 169 -18.49 4.19 -7.53
N VAL A 170 -17.75 4.18 -6.42
CA VAL A 170 -17.69 3.04 -5.49
C VAL A 170 -18.35 3.49 -4.20
N LEU A 171 -19.38 2.77 -3.78
CA LEU A 171 -20.01 2.99 -2.49
C LEU A 171 -19.46 1.99 -1.47
N PHE A 172 -19.06 2.49 -0.32
CA PHE A 172 -18.68 1.65 0.80
C PHE A 172 -19.93 1.10 1.51
N SER A 173 -19.79 -0.05 2.17
CA SER A 173 -20.86 -0.60 2.99
C SER A 173 -21.26 0.38 4.09
N GLY A 174 -22.54 0.76 4.15
CA GLY A 174 -23.02 1.73 5.12
C GLY A 174 -24.29 2.45 4.67
N THR A 175 -24.53 3.61 5.24
CA THR A 175 -25.66 4.50 4.88
C THR A 175 -25.25 5.47 3.78
N ILE A 176 -26.24 6.13 3.16
CA ILE A 176 -25.97 7.22 2.20
C ILE A 176 -25.16 8.32 2.88
N ALA A 177 -25.52 8.70 4.11
CA ALA A 177 -24.80 9.74 4.87
C ALA A 177 -23.34 9.39 5.21
N SER A 178 -22.98 8.10 5.29
CA SER A 178 -21.59 7.69 5.51
C SER A 178 -20.75 7.64 4.24
N ASN A 179 -21.41 7.80 3.08
CA ASN A 179 -20.77 7.81 1.76
C ASN A 179 -20.69 9.21 1.14
N LEU A 180 -21.26 10.19 1.80
CA LEU A 180 -21.19 11.61 1.47
C LEU A 180 -20.28 12.36 2.44
#